data_569bea6dda6f68b450d60d38be4a106b
#
_entry.id   569bea6dda6f68b450d60d38be4a106b
#
_cell.length_a   1.000
_cell.length_b   1.000
_cell.length_c   1.000
_cell.angle_alpha   90.00
_cell.angle_beta   90.00
_cell.angle_gamma   90.00
#
_symmetry.space_group_name_H-M   'P 1'
#
loop_
_entity.id
_entity.type
_entity.pdbx_description
1 polymer ?
#
loop_
_entity_poly.entity_id
_entity_poly.type
_entity_poly.pdbx_seq_one_letter_code
_entity_poly.pdbx_strand_id
1 'polypeptide(L)'
;MTYTDVLSLHFGNSEFTTEDVRVLLRNDRSAKLLSDLKFKGVIERTGKGRYRFLAPSKRTDIRNYEWKRVEKIVNSSPLPFAWAWSSAVEKWTNERYAVSPNPYFKAYYIEVKREDVVKWKEYLNAHSVSTIGNRRIGAVVKMIPKDRINFVIFNGEKVISKDITVSLIRKHRGIFAGADEIIDH
;
A
#
# COMPACT_ATOMS: atom_id res chain seq x y z
N MET A 1 16.49 12.78 8.83
CA MET A 1 16.17 13.74 7.74
C MET A 1 16.20 12.97 6.43
N THR A 2 15.12 12.98 5.66
CA THR A 2 15.05 12.31 4.36
C THR A 2 15.55 13.22 3.24
N TYR A 3 15.87 12.65 2.07
CA TYR A 3 16.21 13.49 0.89
C TYR A 3 15.08 14.47 0.55
N THR A 4 13.82 14.06 0.74
CA THR A 4 12.65 14.93 0.53
C THR A 4 12.66 16.14 1.45
N ASP A 5 13.01 15.94 2.72
CA ASP A 5 13.09 17.02 3.71
C ASP A 5 14.18 18.02 3.33
N VAL A 6 15.37 17.54 2.93
CA VAL A 6 16.49 18.38 2.48
C VAL A 6 16.09 19.21 1.27
N LEU A 7 15.50 18.58 0.25
CA LEU A 7 15.06 19.26 -0.95
C LEU A 7 13.95 20.28 -0.66
N SER A 8 12.98 19.92 0.16
CA SER A 8 11.87 20.80 0.55
C SER A 8 12.33 22.02 1.34
N LEU A 9 13.30 21.85 2.24
CA LEU A 9 13.92 22.94 2.98
C LEU A 9 14.71 23.89 2.06
N HIS A 10 15.45 23.32 1.10
CA HIS A 10 16.32 24.11 0.24
C HIS A 10 15.56 24.86 -0.86
N PHE A 11 14.63 24.20 -1.55
CA PHE A 11 13.92 24.78 -2.69
C PHE A 11 12.57 25.42 -2.32
N GLY A 12 11.95 25.00 -1.20
CA GLY A 12 10.65 25.50 -0.80
C GLY A 12 9.60 25.37 -1.92
N ASN A 13 9.03 26.50 -2.32
CA ASN A 13 8.07 26.59 -3.43
C ASN A 13 8.71 26.98 -4.77
N SER A 14 10.04 27.16 -4.82
CA SER A 14 10.77 27.55 -6.03
C SER A 14 10.84 26.39 -7.02
N GLU A 15 11.00 26.72 -8.31
CA GLU A 15 11.35 25.73 -9.31
C GLU A 15 12.81 25.30 -9.16
N PHE A 16 13.07 24.04 -9.44
CA PHE A 16 14.40 23.45 -9.43
C PHE A 16 14.56 22.42 -10.54
N THR A 17 15.81 22.13 -10.90
CA THR A 17 16.14 21.20 -11.98
C THR A 17 16.74 19.89 -11.43
N THR A 18 16.87 18.89 -12.31
CA THR A 18 17.60 17.65 -11.99
C THR A 18 19.05 17.96 -11.60
N GLU A 19 19.65 18.96 -12.23
CA GLU A 19 21.04 19.37 -11.97
C GLU A 19 21.16 19.99 -10.57
N ASP A 20 20.22 20.87 -10.19
CA ASP A 20 20.22 21.48 -8.85
C ASP A 20 20.15 20.38 -7.75
N VAL A 21 19.33 19.37 -7.97
CA VAL A 21 19.23 18.24 -7.04
C VAL A 21 20.50 17.41 -7.01
N ARG A 22 21.14 17.21 -8.18
CA ARG A 22 22.41 16.48 -8.27
C ARG A 22 23.52 17.19 -7.48
N VAL A 23 23.62 18.49 -7.65
CA VAL A 23 24.62 19.33 -6.96
C VAL A 23 24.37 19.32 -5.46
N LEU A 24 23.12 19.58 -5.05
CA LEU A 24 22.75 19.65 -3.62
C LEU A 24 22.98 18.35 -2.88
N LEU A 25 22.57 17.22 -3.47
CA LEU A 25 22.65 15.91 -2.82
C LEU A 25 23.94 15.15 -3.12
N ARG A 26 24.78 15.68 -4.01
CA ARG A 26 25.98 14.98 -4.56
C ARG A 26 25.65 13.55 -4.99
N ASN A 27 24.53 13.37 -5.69
CA ASN A 27 23.99 12.07 -6.00
C ASN A 27 23.63 11.95 -7.49
N ASP A 28 24.28 11.04 -8.20
CA ASP A 28 24.05 10.80 -9.63
C ASP A 28 22.68 10.16 -9.94
N ARG A 29 21.97 9.68 -8.93
CA ARG A 29 20.62 9.12 -9.08
C ARG A 29 19.49 10.15 -8.94
N SER A 30 19.79 11.43 -9.09
CA SER A 30 18.83 12.53 -8.94
C SER A 30 17.64 12.43 -9.87
N ALA A 31 17.83 11.99 -11.12
CA ALA A 31 16.74 11.78 -12.06
C ALA A 31 15.75 10.71 -11.59
N LYS A 32 16.24 9.61 -11.00
CA LYS A 32 15.41 8.56 -10.43
C LYS A 32 14.67 9.07 -9.19
N LEU A 33 15.35 9.80 -8.32
CA LEU A 33 14.74 10.40 -7.13
C LEU A 33 13.59 11.34 -7.52
N LEU A 34 13.79 12.21 -8.53
CA LEU A 34 12.76 13.12 -9.00
C LEU A 34 11.58 12.39 -9.67
N SER A 35 11.87 11.32 -10.42
CA SER A 35 10.82 10.44 -10.95
C SER A 35 9.98 9.83 -9.82
N ASP A 36 10.63 9.34 -8.77
CA ASP A 36 9.95 8.75 -7.61
C ASP A 36 9.13 9.81 -6.84
N LEU A 37 9.66 11.02 -6.64
CA LEU A 37 8.95 12.11 -5.97
C LEU A 37 7.75 12.62 -6.80
N LYS A 38 7.89 12.68 -8.12
CA LYS A 38 6.79 13.01 -9.03
C LYS A 38 5.71 11.92 -8.96
N PHE A 39 6.10 10.66 -9.04
CA PHE A 39 5.18 9.54 -8.91
C PHE A 39 4.43 9.56 -7.56
N LYS A 40 5.10 9.98 -6.49
CA LYS A 40 4.51 10.16 -5.15
C LYS A 40 3.65 11.42 -5.02
N GLY A 41 3.50 12.24 -6.06
CA GLY A 41 2.74 13.50 -6.00
C GLY A 41 3.29 14.50 -5.00
N VAL A 42 4.58 14.44 -4.72
CA VAL A 42 5.29 15.38 -3.84
C VAL A 42 5.75 16.60 -4.64
N ILE A 43 6.15 16.35 -5.88
CA ILE A 43 6.56 17.38 -6.84
C ILE A 43 5.75 17.27 -8.13
N GLU A 44 5.59 18.38 -8.83
CA GLU A 44 5.07 18.44 -10.20
C GLU A 44 6.18 18.82 -11.18
N ARG A 45 6.00 18.44 -12.44
CA ARG A 45 6.87 18.88 -13.52
C ARG A 45 6.28 20.15 -14.13
N THR A 46 7.00 21.25 -14.06
CA THR A 46 6.58 22.56 -14.59
C THR A 46 7.08 22.82 -16.01
N GLY A 47 8.12 22.08 -16.44
CA GLY A 47 8.72 22.18 -17.78
C GLY A 47 9.71 21.07 -18.06
N LYS A 48 10.43 21.16 -19.20
CA LYS A 48 11.48 20.18 -19.53
C LYS A 48 12.59 20.26 -18.48
N GLY A 49 12.74 19.20 -17.67
CA GLY A 49 13.75 19.10 -16.60
C GLY A 49 13.51 20.03 -15.40
N ARG A 50 12.37 20.70 -15.31
CA ARG A 50 12.00 21.60 -14.19
C ARG A 50 10.91 21.00 -13.35
N TYR A 51 11.03 21.18 -12.06
CA TYR A 51 10.13 20.63 -11.05
C TYR A 51 9.84 21.67 -9.97
N ARG A 52 8.72 21.50 -9.26
CA ARG A 52 8.34 22.31 -8.11
C ARG A 52 7.68 21.41 -7.07
N PHE A 53 7.86 21.70 -5.79
CA PHE A 53 7.10 21.05 -4.74
C PHE A 53 5.63 21.46 -4.81
N LEU A 54 4.75 20.47 -4.70
CA LEU A 54 3.34 20.74 -4.52
C LEU A 54 3.09 21.26 -3.11
N ALA A 55 2.21 22.25 -2.98
CA ALA A 55 1.72 22.70 -1.70
C ALA A 55 1.15 21.51 -0.91
N PRO A 56 1.34 21.43 0.43
CA PRO A 56 0.85 20.31 1.23
C PRO A 56 -0.62 19.94 0.99
N SER A 57 -1.48 20.95 0.77
CA SER A 57 -2.89 20.79 0.43
C SER A 57 -3.16 20.19 -0.96
N LYS A 58 -2.19 20.25 -1.86
CA LYS A 58 -2.28 19.71 -3.23
C LYS A 58 -1.51 18.39 -3.39
N ARG A 59 -0.77 17.98 -2.36
CA ARG A 59 -0.09 16.69 -2.37
C ARG A 59 -1.15 15.60 -2.31
N THR A 60 -1.46 15.03 -3.45
CA THR A 60 -2.32 13.85 -3.49
C THR A 60 -1.63 12.77 -2.67
N ASP A 61 -2.31 12.25 -1.66
CA ASP A 61 -1.81 11.06 -0.99
C ASP A 61 -2.01 9.86 -1.93
N ILE A 62 -1.07 9.76 -2.89
CA ILE A 62 -1.05 8.69 -3.89
C ILE A 62 -1.10 7.31 -3.21
N ARG A 63 -0.60 7.21 -1.97
CA ARG A 63 -0.65 6.00 -1.16
C ARG A 63 -2.09 5.60 -0.89
N ASN A 64 -2.88 6.52 -0.37
CA ASN A 64 -4.29 6.26 -0.09
C ASN A 64 -5.10 6.00 -1.36
N TYR A 65 -4.79 6.70 -2.46
CA TYR A 65 -5.46 6.47 -3.73
C TYR A 65 -5.17 5.07 -4.28
N GLU A 66 -3.89 4.68 -4.38
CA GLU A 66 -3.51 3.37 -4.90
C GLU A 66 -4.03 2.24 -4.00
N TRP A 67 -3.96 2.39 -2.69
CA TRP A 67 -4.44 1.40 -1.74
C TRP A 67 -5.97 1.25 -1.82
N LYS A 68 -6.72 2.34 -1.77
CA LYS A 68 -8.18 2.31 -1.93
C LYS A 68 -8.61 1.77 -3.30
N ARG A 69 -7.86 2.08 -4.36
CA ARG A 69 -8.11 1.51 -5.69
C ARG A 69 -7.99 -0.01 -5.68
N VAL A 70 -6.90 -0.55 -5.14
CA VAL A 70 -6.69 -2.00 -5.07
C VAL A 70 -7.76 -2.67 -4.21
N GLU A 71 -8.07 -2.09 -3.06
CA GLU A 71 -9.12 -2.59 -2.17
C GLU A 71 -10.49 -2.62 -2.86
N LYS A 72 -10.84 -1.55 -3.56
CA LYS A 72 -12.07 -1.48 -4.36
C LYS A 72 -12.10 -2.56 -5.44
N ILE A 73 -10.99 -2.78 -6.16
CA ILE A 73 -10.88 -3.82 -7.18
C ILE A 73 -11.12 -5.20 -6.56
N VAL A 74 -10.50 -5.50 -5.43
CA VAL A 74 -10.69 -6.78 -4.73
C VAL A 74 -12.14 -6.95 -4.30
N ASN A 75 -12.73 -5.93 -3.66
CA ASN A 75 -14.13 -5.99 -3.19
C ASN A 75 -15.14 -6.09 -4.33
N SER A 76 -14.82 -5.56 -5.52
CA SER A 76 -15.69 -5.63 -6.71
C SER A 76 -15.53 -6.93 -7.50
N SER A 77 -14.63 -7.83 -7.07
CA SER A 77 -14.42 -9.09 -7.78
C SER A 77 -15.65 -10.00 -7.70
N PRO A 78 -16.06 -10.63 -8.82
CA PRO A 78 -17.09 -11.66 -8.80
C PRO A 78 -16.59 -12.97 -8.19
N LEU A 79 -15.29 -13.14 -8.00
CA LEU A 79 -14.68 -14.34 -7.45
C LEU A 79 -14.78 -14.39 -5.93
N PRO A 80 -15.04 -15.56 -5.35
CA PRO A 80 -15.11 -15.69 -3.90
C PRO A 80 -13.74 -15.43 -3.25
N PHE A 81 -13.76 -14.67 -2.14
CA PHE A 81 -12.58 -14.40 -1.31
C PHE A 81 -12.96 -14.03 0.12
N ALA A 82 -11.96 -13.99 0.99
CA ALA A 82 -12.05 -13.34 2.30
C ALA A 82 -10.76 -12.55 2.57
N TRP A 83 -10.87 -11.36 3.17
CA TRP A 83 -9.72 -10.66 3.71
C TRP A 83 -9.06 -11.52 4.80
N ALA A 84 -7.74 -11.68 4.72
CA ALA A 84 -6.98 -12.61 5.55
C ALA A 84 -5.67 -12.00 6.05
N TRP A 85 -4.96 -12.70 6.92
CA TRP A 85 -3.65 -12.31 7.44
C TRP A 85 -3.68 -10.87 7.96
N SER A 86 -2.69 -10.04 7.59
CA SER A 86 -2.60 -8.64 8.03
C SER A 86 -3.80 -7.80 7.60
N SER A 87 -4.40 -8.11 6.44
CA SER A 87 -5.61 -7.40 5.99
C SER A 87 -6.81 -7.70 6.89
N ALA A 88 -6.94 -8.92 7.39
CA ALA A 88 -7.99 -9.23 8.36
C ALA A 88 -7.78 -8.49 9.69
N VAL A 89 -6.53 -8.39 10.16
CA VAL A 89 -6.20 -7.62 11.38
C VAL A 89 -6.58 -6.16 11.20
N GLU A 90 -6.20 -5.55 10.08
CA GLU A 90 -6.55 -4.14 9.78
C GLU A 90 -8.08 -3.95 9.73
N LYS A 91 -8.83 -4.87 9.12
CA LYS A 91 -10.30 -4.79 9.07
C LYS A 91 -10.92 -4.91 10.45
N TRP A 92 -10.54 -5.92 11.24
CA TRP A 92 -11.07 -6.12 12.59
C TRP A 92 -10.73 -4.98 13.56
N THR A 93 -9.65 -4.26 13.32
CA THR A 93 -9.26 -3.08 14.11
C THR A 93 -9.82 -1.77 13.55
N ASN A 94 -10.72 -1.81 12.56
CA ASN A 94 -11.22 -0.62 11.84
C ASN A 94 -10.07 0.29 11.34
N GLU A 95 -9.04 -0.32 10.76
CA GLU A 95 -7.84 0.34 10.23
C GLU A 95 -7.01 1.12 11.28
N ARG A 96 -7.31 0.98 12.59
CA ARG A 96 -6.51 1.58 13.66
C ARG A 96 -5.13 0.94 13.80
N TYR A 97 -4.97 -0.28 13.31
CA TYR A 97 -3.71 -1.02 13.31
C TYR A 97 -3.20 -1.21 11.88
N ALA A 98 -2.06 -0.62 11.57
CA ALA A 98 -1.40 -0.81 10.28
C ALA A 98 -0.20 -1.76 10.43
N VAL A 99 -0.25 -2.90 9.77
CA VAL A 99 0.80 -3.93 9.87
C VAL A 99 2.05 -3.57 9.05
N SER A 100 1.94 -2.66 8.08
CA SER A 100 3.06 -2.35 7.20
C SER A 100 3.98 -1.28 7.79
N PRO A 101 5.26 -1.60 8.07
CA PRO A 101 6.24 -0.60 8.49
C PRO A 101 6.65 0.32 7.33
N ASN A 102 6.33 -0.03 6.09
CA ASN A 102 6.67 0.75 4.92
C ASN A 102 5.47 1.63 4.50
N PRO A 103 5.53 2.96 4.70
CA PRO A 103 4.45 3.86 4.36
C PRO A 103 4.20 3.98 2.85
N TYR A 104 5.04 3.39 2.01
CA TYR A 104 4.93 3.46 0.54
C TYR A 104 4.49 2.14 -0.09
N PHE A 105 4.34 1.08 0.70
CA PHE A 105 4.01 -0.24 0.19
C PHE A 105 2.95 -0.89 1.08
N LYS A 106 1.90 -1.42 0.47
CA LYS A 106 0.87 -2.20 1.16
C LYS A 106 0.71 -3.57 0.50
N ALA A 107 0.74 -4.62 1.30
CA ALA A 107 0.39 -5.96 0.87
C ALA A 107 -1.00 -6.29 1.40
N TYR A 108 -1.94 -6.50 0.49
CA TYR A 108 -3.26 -7.03 0.79
C TYR A 108 -3.22 -8.56 0.75
N TYR A 109 -3.79 -9.20 1.75
CA TYR A 109 -3.88 -10.65 1.81
C TYR A 109 -5.33 -11.09 1.72
N ILE A 110 -5.60 -12.03 0.80
CA ILE A 110 -6.92 -12.63 0.63
C ILE A 110 -6.81 -14.15 0.63
N GLU A 111 -7.74 -14.82 1.30
CA GLU A 111 -7.98 -16.25 1.06
C GLU A 111 -8.82 -16.40 -0.18
N VAL A 112 -8.43 -17.32 -1.05
CA VAL A 112 -9.11 -17.65 -2.31
C VAL A 112 -9.23 -19.16 -2.44
N LYS A 113 -10.24 -19.65 -3.15
CA LYS A 113 -10.29 -21.08 -3.45
C LYS A 113 -9.07 -21.47 -4.30
N ARG A 114 -8.49 -22.63 -4.00
CA ARG A 114 -7.33 -23.15 -4.73
C ARG A 114 -7.58 -23.23 -6.23
N GLU A 115 -8.75 -23.66 -6.62
CA GLU A 115 -9.21 -23.77 -8.02
C GLU A 115 -9.35 -22.42 -8.73
N ASP A 116 -9.56 -21.33 -7.99
CA ASP A 116 -9.78 -19.99 -8.54
C ASP A 116 -8.50 -19.13 -8.59
N VAL A 117 -7.34 -19.64 -8.14
CA VAL A 117 -6.08 -18.86 -8.10
C VAL A 117 -5.70 -18.30 -9.47
N VAL A 118 -5.89 -19.08 -10.53
CA VAL A 118 -5.57 -18.64 -11.90
C VAL A 118 -6.51 -17.52 -12.34
N LYS A 119 -7.80 -17.68 -12.12
CA LYS A 119 -8.83 -16.66 -12.43
C LYS A 119 -8.57 -15.36 -11.66
N TRP A 120 -8.17 -15.46 -10.39
CA TRP A 120 -7.79 -14.31 -9.59
C TRP A 120 -6.57 -13.58 -10.15
N LYS A 121 -5.53 -14.31 -10.61
CA LYS A 121 -4.36 -13.69 -11.26
C LYS A 121 -4.76 -12.94 -12.53
N GLU A 122 -5.58 -13.54 -13.36
CA GLU A 122 -6.10 -12.92 -14.59
C GLU A 122 -6.91 -11.67 -14.27
N TYR A 123 -7.85 -11.76 -13.32
CA TYR A 123 -8.66 -10.63 -12.87
C TYR A 123 -7.79 -9.47 -12.36
N LEU A 124 -6.83 -9.73 -11.48
CA LEU A 124 -5.95 -8.70 -10.92
C LEU A 124 -5.04 -8.10 -12.00
N ASN A 125 -4.52 -8.91 -12.91
CA ASN A 125 -3.70 -8.44 -14.04
C ASN A 125 -4.49 -7.55 -14.99
N ALA A 126 -5.75 -7.92 -15.32
CA ALA A 126 -6.64 -7.10 -16.15
C ALA A 126 -6.88 -5.71 -15.54
N HIS A 127 -6.83 -5.59 -14.21
CA HIS A 127 -6.96 -4.33 -13.47
C HIS A 127 -5.61 -3.68 -13.12
N SER A 128 -4.50 -4.17 -13.69
CA SER A 128 -3.14 -3.68 -13.42
C SER A 128 -2.74 -3.76 -11.93
N VAL A 129 -3.26 -4.76 -11.21
CA VAL A 129 -2.89 -5.03 -9.82
C VAL A 129 -1.86 -6.14 -9.77
N SER A 130 -0.73 -5.87 -9.10
CA SER A 130 0.36 -6.83 -8.98
C SER A 130 0.07 -7.91 -7.92
N THR A 131 0.44 -9.15 -8.24
CA THR A 131 0.42 -10.29 -7.29
C THR A 131 1.83 -10.68 -6.82
N ILE A 132 2.87 -10.08 -7.38
CA ILE A 132 4.28 -10.39 -7.10
C ILE A 132 4.86 -9.33 -6.17
N GLY A 133 5.41 -9.78 -5.06
CA GLY A 133 5.65 -8.99 -3.85
C GLY A 133 7.05 -8.45 -3.62
N ASN A 134 7.77 -7.90 -4.63
CA ASN A 134 9.05 -7.24 -4.40
C ASN A 134 9.05 -5.74 -4.75
N ARG A 135 7.90 -5.12 -4.78
CA ARG A 135 7.81 -3.68 -4.99
C ARG A 135 8.09 -2.95 -3.69
N ARG A 136 8.92 -1.92 -3.73
CA ARG A 136 9.16 -1.01 -2.60
C ARG A 136 8.08 0.07 -2.48
N ILE A 137 7.23 0.22 -3.48
CA ILE A 137 6.21 1.27 -3.61
C ILE A 137 4.96 0.67 -4.24
N GLY A 138 3.78 1.12 -3.80
CA GLY A 138 2.48 0.73 -4.33
C GLY A 138 1.76 -0.33 -3.49
N ALA A 139 0.87 -1.07 -4.12
CA ALA A 139 0.12 -2.13 -3.47
C ALA A 139 0.23 -3.44 -4.25
N VAL A 140 0.15 -4.55 -3.54
CA VAL A 140 0.09 -5.91 -4.12
C VAL A 140 -1.00 -6.71 -3.43
N VAL A 141 -1.56 -7.68 -4.15
CA VAL A 141 -2.49 -8.65 -3.57
C VAL A 141 -1.81 -10.00 -3.48
N LYS A 142 -1.71 -10.52 -2.26
CA LYS A 142 -1.19 -11.85 -1.97
C LYS A 142 -2.33 -12.82 -1.71
N MET A 143 -2.39 -13.86 -2.49
CA MET A 143 -3.42 -14.88 -2.38
C MET A 143 -2.95 -16.03 -1.51
N ILE A 144 -3.81 -16.47 -0.61
CA ILE A 144 -3.64 -17.64 0.25
C ILE A 144 -4.62 -18.71 -0.25
N PRO A 145 -4.17 -19.72 -1.01
CA PRO A 145 -5.05 -20.75 -1.53
C PRO A 145 -5.61 -21.62 -0.40
N LYS A 146 -6.92 -21.83 -0.43
CA LYS A 146 -7.67 -22.71 0.50
C LYS A 146 -8.60 -23.63 -0.27
N ASP A 147 -8.87 -24.79 0.28
CA ASP A 147 -9.88 -25.70 -0.29
C ASP A 147 -11.29 -25.18 -0.02
N ARG A 148 -11.50 -24.54 1.13
CA ARG A 148 -12.73 -23.82 1.50
C ARG A 148 -12.39 -22.45 2.08
N ILE A 149 -13.23 -21.46 1.77
CA ILE A 149 -13.13 -20.12 2.32
C ILE A 149 -14.22 -19.97 3.36
N ASN A 150 -13.84 -19.74 4.61
CA ASN A 150 -14.74 -19.42 5.69
C ASN A 150 -14.60 -17.94 6.03
N PHE A 151 -15.69 -17.21 5.95
CA PHE A 151 -15.70 -15.78 6.26
C PHE A 151 -16.95 -15.39 7.03
N VAL A 152 -16.86 -14.24 7.65
CA VAL A 152 -17.98 -13.49 8.21
C VAL A 152 -18.08 -12.15 7.48
N ILE A 153 -19.26 -11.55 7.52
CA ILE A 153 -19.43 -10.18 7.04
C ILE A 153 -19.18 -9.23 8.20
N PHE A 154 -18.17 -8.38 8.08
CA PHE A 154 -17.85 -7.34 9.04
C PHE A 154 -17.75 -6.01 8.31
N ASN A 155 -18.52 -5.02 8.73
CA ASN A 155 -18.65 -3.70 8.07
C ASN A 155 -18.90 -3.80 6.55
N GLY A 156 -19.68 -4.82 6.10
CA GLY A 156 -19.97 -5.04 4.69
C GLY A 156 -18.89 -5.77 3.90
N GLU A 157 -17.79 -6.15 4.53
CA GLU A 157 -16.66 -6.84 3.90
C GLU A 157 -16.57 -8.30 4.35
N LYS A 158 -16.06 -9.16 3.46
CA LYS A 158 -15.82 -10.58 3.72
C LYS A 158 -14.47 -10.74 4.40
N VAL A 159 -14.45 -11.09 5.68
CA VAL A 159 -13.24 -11.22 6.50
C VAL A 159 -13.20 -12.61 7.14
N ILE A 160 -12.02 -13.23 7.26
CA ILE A 160 -11.89 -14.44 8.09
C ILE A 160 -12.34 -14.14 9.51
N SER A 161 -12.86 -15.14 10.22
CA SER A 161 -13.47 -14.92 11.56
C SER A 161 -12.51 -14.24 12.53
N LYS A 162 -13.08 -13.52 13.52
CA LYS A 162 -12.32 -12.85 14.58
C LYS A 162 -11.44 -13.86 15.34
N ASP A 163 -11.95 -15.04 15.67
CA ASP A 163 -11.20 -16.07 16.40
C ASP A 163 -9.97 -16.56 15.65
N ILE A 164 -10.11 -16.79 14.33
CA ILE A 164 -8.97 -17.14 13.45
C ILE A 164 -7.96 -16.00 13.45
N THR A 165 -8.42 -14.74 13.35
CA THR A 165 -7.56 -13.56 13.33
C THR A 165 -6.82 -13.40 14.66
N VAL A 166 -7.48 -13.56 15.79
CA VAL A 166 -6.86 -13.51 17.13
C VAL A 166 -5.83 -14.63 17.31
N SER A 167 -6.15 -15.85 16.86
CA SER A 167 -5.21 -16.97 16.90
C SER A 167 -3.96 -16.68 16.06
N LEU A 168 -4.13 -16.04 14.92
CA LEU A 168 -3.04 -15.62 14.03
C LEU A 168 -2.17 -14.54 14.68
N ILE A 169 -2.76 -13.54 15.33
CA ILE A 169 -2.04 -12.51 16.08
C ILE A 169 -1.19 -13.15 17.18
N ARG A 170 -1.78 -14.04 17.97
CA ARG A 170 -1.08 -14.73 19.07
C ARG A 170 0.08 -15.58 18.57
N LYS A 171 -0.10 -16.26 17.43
CA LYS A 171 0.95 -17.07 16.81
C LYS A 171 2.11 -16.23 16.27
N HIS A 172 1.84 -15.01 15.81
CA HIS A 172 2.81 -14.12 15.14
C HIS A 172 2.97 -12.79 15.87
N ARG A 173 3.07 -12.82 17.21
CA ARG A 173 3.18 -11.61 18.07
C ARG A 173 4.26 -10.64 17.64
N GLY A 174 5.39 -11.11 17.12
CA GLY A 174 6.45 -10.24 16.61
C GLY A 174 6.05 -9.37 15.42
N ILE A 175 5.03 -9.80 14.64
CA ILE A 175 4.51 -9.06 13.48
C ILE A 175 3.32 -8.19 13.90
N PHE A 176 2.50 -8.68 14.84
CA PHE A 176 1.22 -8.08 15.23
C PHE A 176 1.24 -7.53 16.67
N ALA A 177 2.39 -7.03 17.12
CA ALA A 177 2.53 -6.51 18.49
C ALA A 177 1.47 -5.44 18.80
N GLY A 178 0.69 -5.63 19.87
CA GLY A 178 -0.37 -4.71 20.30
C GLY A 178 -1.70 -4.79 19.50
N ALA A 179 -1.80 -5.63 18.47
CA ALA A 179 -3.04 -5.76 17.71
C ALA A 179 -4.15 -6.46 18.50
N ASP A 180 -3.79 -7.34 19.41
CA ASP A 180 -4.71 -8.04 20.32
C ASP A 180 -5.45 -7.06 21.25
N GLU A 181 -4.77 -6.05 21.77
CA GLU A 181 -5.37 -5.03 22.61
C GLU A 181 -6.43 -4.19 21.90
N ILE A 182 -6.26 -3.97 20.58
CA ILE A 182 -7.17 -3.15 19.77
C ILE A 182 -8.36 -3.95 19.28
N ILE A 183 -8.19 -5.24 18.98
CA ILE A 183 -9.21 -6.07 18.37
C ILE A 183 -10.31 -6.48 19.40
N ASP A 184 -9.99 -6.43 20.70
CA ASP A 184 -10.92 -6.80 21.79
C ASP A 184 -11.76 -5.61 22.29
N HIS A 185 -11.47 -4.39 21.83
CA HIS A 185 -12.21 -3.16 22.09
C HIS A 185 -12.95 -2.65 20.84
#